data_14b7da8e5d790e4450217cf0049a9174
#
_entry.id   14b7da8e5d790e4450217cf0049a9174
#
_cell.length_a   1.000
_cell.length_b   1.000
_cell.length_c   1.000
_cell.angle_alpha   90.00
_cell.angle_beta   90.00
_cell.angle_gamma   90.00
#
_symmetry.space_group_name_H-M   'P 1'
#
loop_
_entity.id
_entity.type
_entity.pdbx_description
1 polymer ?
#
loop_
_entity_poly.entity_id
_entity_poly.type
_entity_poly.pdbx_seq_one_letter_code
_entity_poly.pdbx_strand_id
1 'polypeptide(L)'
;ADSDLFAGRPWVVVGDGATPAAELVVRNLAVDVGATPVRMRAAEHDTAVAAVSHVPQLVSSLVAARLEGMPETALALAGQGVRDVTRIAASDPRLWSAIVVGNAGPVTGLLRQIRQDLDTLIAGIEPAAVDPAGPDYTAPGRAATIAPGAVGAVTAIMTRGNAGRARIPGKHGGAPSRYAQVQVLVPDSSGELGRLFVDVGDARVNIEDFALEHSPGQRAGLALLSVLPGAAQRLEKALDAKGWRVVRS
;
A
#
# COMPACT_ATOMS: atom_id res chain seq x y z
N ALA A 1 -7.30 17.52 -20.21
CA ALA A 1 -7.78 17.37 -18.83
C ALA A 1 -9.02 16.50 -18.91
N ASP A 2 -9.05 15.45 -18.09
CA ASP A 2 -10.15 14.51 -18.08
C ASP A 2 -11.37 15.19 -17.42
N SER A 3 -12.53 15.08 -18.04
CA SER A 3 -13.77 15.74 -17.56
C SER A 3 -14.28 15.18 -16.23
N ASP A 4 -13.75 14.03 -15.79
CA ASP A 4 -14.11 13.30 -14.58
C ASP A 4 -13.02 13.33 -13.49
N LEU A 5 -12.02 14.23 -13.62
CA LEU A 5 -10.88 14.33 -12.71
C LEU A 5 -11.30 14.41 -11.22
N PHE A 6 -12.42 15.10 -10.94
CA PHE A 6 -12.92 15.29 -9.58
C PHE A 6 -14.02 14.29 -9.17
N ALA A 7 -14.52 13.48 -10.09
CA ALA A 7 -15.65 12.59 -9.84
C ALA A 7 -15.35 11.62 -8.68
N GLY A 8 -16.17 11.69 -7.61
CA GLY A 8 -16.04 10.86 -6.42
C GLY A 8 -14.81 11.17 -5.55
N ARG A 9 -14.03 12.21 -5.87
CA ARG A 9 -12.84 12.56 -5.08
C ARG A 9 -13.23 13.42 -3.85
N PRO A 10 -12.59 13.22 -2.69
CA PRO A 10 -12.77 14.13 -1.56
C PRO A 10 -12.23 15.52 -1.92
N TRP A 11 -13.03 16.55 -1.66
CA TRP A 11 -12.67 17.96 -1.80
C TRP A 11 -12.75 18.61 -0.42
N VAL A 12 -11.60 18.90 0.18
CA VAL A 12 -11.57 19.51 1.50
C VAL A 12 -11.94 21.00 1.38
N VAL A 13 -12.91 21.39 2.18
CA VAL A 13 -13.35 22.80 2.32
C VAL A 13 -12.96 23.29 3.71
N VAL A 14 -12.03 24.23 3.76
CA VAL A 14 -11.61 24.89 5.00
C VAL A 14 -12.40 26.19 5.15
N GLY A 15 -13.30 26.22 6.13
CA GLY A 15 -14.17 27.37 6.39
C GLY A 15 -13.65 28.33 7.46
N ASP A 16 -12.39 28.17 7.93
CA ASP A 16 -11.81 28.97 9.00
C ASP A 16 -11.71 30.44 8.59
N GLY A 17 -12.51 31.33 9.24
CA GLY A 17 -12.57 32.73 8.90
C GLY A 17 -13.40 33.10 7.65
N ALA A 18 -13.97 32.12 6.94
CA ALA A 18 -14.85 32.36 5.80
C ALA A 18 -16.28 32.69 6.25
N THR A 19 -17.02 33.48 5.44
CA THR A 19 -18.44 33.63 5.63
C THR A 19 -19.21 32.39 5.24
N PRO A 20 -20.38 32.08 5.85
CA PRO A 20 -21.22 30.96 5.45
C PRO A 20 -21.58 30.94 3.95
N ALA A 21 -21.77 32.12 3.36
CA ALA A 21 -22.07 32.29 1.96
C ALA A 21 -20.89 31.87 1.06
N ALA A 22 -19.66 32.27 1.42
CA ALA A 22 -18.46 31.89 0.69
C ALA A 22 -18.20 30.36 0.79
N GLU A 23 -18.35 29.79 2.00
CA GLU A 23 -18.25 28.35 2.19
C GLU A 23 -19.26 27.58 1.33
N LEU A 24 -20.52 28.05 1.27
CA LEU A 24 -21.55 27.42 0.47
C LEU A 24 -21.22 27.44 -1.03
N VAL A 25 -20.68 28.55 -1.54
CA VAL A 25 -20.28 28.66 -2.97
C VAL A 25 -19.19 27.63 -3.30
N VAL A 26 -18.16 27.49 -2.46
CA VAL A 26 -17.09 26.52 -2.68
C VAL A 26 -17.58 25.08 -2.60
N ARG A 27 -18.49 24.80 -1.65
CA ARG A 27 -19.10 23.46 -1.54
C ARG A 27 -19.95 23.11 -2.76
N ASN A 28 -20.75 24.05 -3.25
CA ASN A 28 -21.55 23.84 -4.46
C ASN A 28 -20.65 23.60 -5.67
N LEU A 29 -19.58 24.38 -5.83
CA LEU A 29 -18.60 24.14 -6.90
C LEU A 29 -18.00 22.74 -6.81
N ALA A 30 -17.63 22.25 -5.63
CA ALA A 30 -17.12 20.90 -5.46
C ALA A 30 -18.15 19.84 -5.90
N VAL A 31 -19.41 20.02 -5.54
CA VAL A 31 -20.52 19.13 -5.96
C VAL A 31 -20.74 19.20 -7.47
N ASP A 32 -20.74 20.39 -8.07
CA ASP A 32 -20.99 20.61 -9.51
C ASP A 32 -19.93 19.91 -10.38
N VAL A 33 -18.68 19.81 -9.90
CA VAL A 33 -17.62 19.06 -10.59
C VAL A 33 -17.58 17.57 -10.22
N GLY A 34 -18.56 17.07 -9.46
CA GLY A 34 -18.70 15.67 -9.09
C GLY A 34 -17.83 15.23 -7.91
N ALA A 35 -17.19 16.17 -7.19
CA ALA A 35 -16.42 15.87 -5.99
C ALA A 35 -17.32 15.69 -4.75
N THR A 36 -16.76 15.06 -3.71
CA THR A 36 -17.42 14.94 -2.40
C THR A 36 -16.84 15.97 -1.43
N PRO A 37 -17.57 17.04 -1.08
CA PRO A 37 -17.06 18.06 -0.17
C PRO A 37 -16.93 17.51 1.26
N VAL A 38 -15.75 17.71 1.86
CA VAL A 38 -15.44 17.34 3.24
C VAL A 38 -15.07 18.61 3.99
N ARG A 39 -15.86 18.98 5.00
CA ARG A 39 -15.57 20.15 5.84
C ARG A 39 -14.55 19.78 6.90
N MET A 40 -13.49 20.61 7.05
CA MET A 40 -12.40 20.37 7.99
C MET A 40 -11.82 21.72 8.40
N ARG A 41 -11.25 21.83 9.60
CA ARG A 41 -10.44 23.00 9.97
C ARG A 41 -9.05 22.88 9.36
N ALA A 42 -8.36 24.00 9.14
CA ALA A 42 -7.02 24.01 8.55
C ALA A 42 -6.04 23.08 9.30
N ALA A 43 -5.99 23.16 10.64
CA ALA A 43 -5.12 22.32 11.44
C ALA A 43 -5.46 20.81 11.38
N GLU A 44 -6.75 20.48 11.22
CA GLU A 44 -7.20 19.10 11.03
C GLU A 44 -6.76 18.56 9.67
N HIS A 45 -6.92 19.38 8.62
CA HIS A 45 -6.43 19.08 7.28
C HIS A 45 -4.93 18.81 7.29
N ASP A 46 -4.13 19.71 7.85
CA ASP A 46 -2.67 19.62 7.86
C ASP A 46 -2.19 18.38 8.60
N THR A 47 -2.84 18.04 9.72
CA THR A 47 -2.57 16.80 10.45
C THR A 47 -2.93 15.55 9.64
N ALA A 48 -4.10 15.57 8.99
CA ALA A 48 -4.57 14.45 8.19
C ALA A 48 -3.65 14.19 6.99
N VAL A 49 -3.32 15.22 6.18
CA VAL A 49 -2.47 15.06 5.00
C VAL A 49 -1.01 14.73 5.36
N ALA A 50 -0.53 15.17 6.53
CA ALA A 50 0.76 14.71 7.03
C ALA A 50 0.79 13.18 7.18
N ALA A 51 -0.28 12.60 7.73
CA ALA A 51 -0.36 11.17 8.00
C ALA A 51 -0.64 10.32 6.74
N VAL A 52 -1.50 10.79 5.83
CA VAL A 52 -1.96 9.96 4.68
C VAL A 52 -1.23 10.25 3.38
N SER A 53 -0.41 11.31 3.33
CA SER A 53 0.28 11.75 2.11
C SER A 53 1.76 12.07 2.36
N HIS A 54 2.08 13.06 3.20
CA HIS A 54 3.43 13.62 3.28
C HIS A 54 4.43 12.64 3.90
N VAL A 55 4.09 12.04 5.03
CA VAL A 55 4.95 11.06 5.70
C VAL A 55 5.10 9.76 4.89
N PRO A 56 4.03 9.18 4.32
CA PRO A 56 4.17 8.06 3.39
C PRO A 56 5.15 8.31 2.24
N GLN A 57 5.09 9.50 1.62
CA GLN A 57 6.03 9.89 0.57
C GLN A 57 7.48 9.90 1.05
N LEU A 58 7.72 10.52 2.22
CA LEU A 58 9.07 10.58 2.80
C LEU A 58 9.60 9.20 3.19
N VAL A 59 8.76 8.35 3.80
CA VAL A 59 9.15 6.98 4.19
C VAL A 59 9.46 6.14 2.96
N SER A 60 8.65 6.24 1.89
CA SER A 60 8.94 5.61 0.60
C SER A 60 10.30 6.03 0.06
N SER A 61 10.59 7.33 0.07
CA SER A 61 11.87 7.88 -0.39
C SER A 61 13.05 7.43 0.49
N LEU A 62 12.86 7.35 1.81
CA LEU A 62 13.89 6.83 2.74
C LEU A 62 14.22 5.37 2.46
N VAL A 63 13.22 4.53 2.17
CA VAL A 63 13.44 3.13 1.78
C VAL A 63 14.15 3.04 0.44
N ALA A 64 13.69 3.78 -0.57
CA ALA A 64 14.28 3.82 -1.89
C ALA A 64 15.76 4.26 -1.85
N ALA A 65 16.10 5.26 -1.03
CA ALA A 65 17.47 5.74 -0.86
C ALA A 65 18.44 4.66 -0.31
N ARG A 66 17.94 3.63 0.37
CA ARG A 66 18.79 2.49 0.81
C ARG A 66 19.20 1.58 -0.36
N LEU A 67 18.52 1.67 -1.49
CA LEU A 67 18.81 0.87 -2.67
C LEU A 67 19.92 1.48 -3.56
N GLU A 68 20.23 2.78 -3.40
CA GLU A 68 21.17 3.52 -4.25
C GLU A 68 22.56 2.88 -4.29
N GLY A 69 23.06 2.40 -3.15
CA GLY A 69 24.39 1.77 -3.05
C GLY A 69 24.38 0.23 -3.15
N MET A 70 23.25 -0.39 -3.47
CA MET A 70 23.15 -1.84 -3.55
C MET A 70 23.70 -2.37 -4.88
N PRO A 71 24.41 -3.52 -4.87
CA PRO A 71 24.88 -4.15 -6.10
C PRO A 71 23.70 -4.68 -6.94
N GLU A 72 23.86 -4.70 -8.27
CA GLU A 72 22.81 -5.17 -9.20
C GLU A 72 22.32 -6.60 -8.89
N THR A 73 23.21 -7.46 -8.41
CA THR A 73 22.87 -8.83 -7.99
C THR A 73 21.87 -8.86 -6.83
N ALA A 74 21.96 -7.90 -5.89
CA ALA A 74 20.99 -7.76 -4.82
C ALA A 74 19.68 -7.14 -5.33
N LEU A 75 19.77 -6.14 -6.22
CA LEU A 75 18.61 -5.53 -6.84
C LEU A 75 17.82 -6.50 -7.73
N ALA A 76 18.47 -7.51 -8.30
CA ALA A 76 17.81 -8.57 -9.05
C ALA A 76 16.85 -9.43 -8.19
N LEU A 77 17.00 -9.39 -6.87
CA LEU A 77 16.09 -10.04 -5.92
C LEU A 77 14.85 -9.20 -5.57
N ALA A 78 14.74 -8.00 -6.14
CA ALA A 78 13.65 -7.07 -5.87
C ALA A 78 12.30 -7.64 -6.34
N GLY A 79 11.50 -8.10 -5.40
CA GLY A 79 10.12 -8.55 -5.62
C GLY A 79 9.10 -7.41 -5.58
N GLN A 80 7.83 -7.77 -5.64
CA GLN A 80 6.70 -6.81 -5.66
C GLN A 80 6.67 -5.93 -4.40
N GLY A 81 6.98 -6.48 -3.22
CA GLY A 81 6.94 -5.72 -1.97
C GLY A 81 7.82 -4.47 -1.98
N VAL A 82 9.07 -4.55 -2.48
CA VAL A 82 9.93 -3.37 -2.57
C VAL A 82 9.44 -2.40 -3.65
N ARG A 83 8.90 -2.90 -4.76
CA ARG A 83 8.32 -2.07 -5.84
C ARG A 83 7.12 -1.26 -5.32
N ASP A 84 6.22 -1.89 -4.57
CA ASP A 84 5.04 -1.23 -4.01
C ASP A 84 5.41 -0.15 -3.00
N VAL A 85 6.34 -0.45 -2.08
CA VAL A 85 6.78 0.52 -1.08
C VAL A 85 7.52 1.70 -1.70
N THR A 86 8.33 1.47 -2.75
CA THR A 86 9.15 2.53 -3.38
C THR A 86 8.47 3.21 -4.56
N ARG A 87 7.29 2.75 -4.99
CA ARG A 87 6.60 3.25 -6.19
C ARG A 87 6.39 4.76 -6.19
N ILE A 88 6.03 5.34 -5.04
CA ILE A 88 5.78 6.77 -4.92
C ILE A 88 7.07 7.59 -4.71
N ALA A 89 8.21 6.97 -4.46
CA ALA A 89 9.49 7.68 -4.29
C ALA A 89 9.94 8.41 -5.56
N ALA A 90 9.50 7.95 -6.75
CA ALA A 90 9.77 8.60 -8.04
C ALA A 90 8.89 9.86 -8.21
N SER A 91 9.22 10.92 -7.49
CA SER A 91 8.46 12.17 -7.41
C SER A 91 9.39 13.39 -7.58
N ASP A 92 8.82 14.53 -7.99
CA ASP A 92 9.58 15.78 -8.11
C ASP A 92 10.04 16.29 -6.73
N PRO A 93 11.36 16.37 -6.46
CA PRO A 93 11.88 16.83 -5.18
C PRO A 93 11.52 18.28 -4.86
N ARG A 94 11.39 19.15 -5.87
CA ARG A 94 11.08 20.57 -5.67
C ARG A 94 9.65 20.73 -5.16
N LEU A 95 8.71 20.04 -5.80
CA LEU A 95 7.31 20.04 -5.38
C LEU A 95 7.18 19.52 -3.95
N TRP A 96 7.78 18.37 -3.66
CA TRP A 96 7.67 17.75 -2.35
C TRP A 96 8.38 18.51 -1.25
N SER A 97 9.49 19.19 -1.54
CA SER A 97 10.15 20.09 -0.58
C SER A 97 9.22 21.22 -0.15
N ALA A 98 8.52 21.86 -1.09
CA ALA A 98 7.56 22.92 -0.76
C ALA A 98 6.38 22.41 0.09
N ILE A 99 5.81 21.25 -0.27
CA ILE A 99 4.71 20.62 0.45
C ILE A 99 5.10 20.28 1.89
N VAL A 100 6.23 19.60 2.07
CA VAL A 100 6.69 19.12 3.38
C VAL A 100 7.08 20.28 4.30
N VAL A 101 7.80 21.28 3.76
CA VAL A 101 8.19 22.47 4.54
C VAL A 101 6.96 23.29 4.93
N GLY A 102 5.97 23.42 4.03
CA GLY A 102 4.70 24.09 4.32
C GLY A 102 3.89 23.43 5.46
N ASN A 103 4.09 22.14 5.70
CA ASN A 103 3.42 21.37 6.76
C ASN A 103 4.42 20.76 7.78
N ALA A 104 5.50 21.45 8.06
CA ALA A 104 6.65 20.91 8.82
C ALA A 104 6.30 20.44 10.23
N GLY A 105 5.41 21.11 10.95
CA GLY A 105 5.02 20.78 12.33
C GLY A 105 4.41 19.37 12.44
N PRO A 106 3.25 19.12 11.83
CA PRO A 106 2.61 17.81 11.79
C PRO A 106 3.51 16.69 11.22
N VAL A 107 4.23 16.97 10.12
CA VAL A 107 5.16 16.01 9.51
C VAL A 107 6.27 15.61 10.47
N THR A 108 6.92 16.58 11.12
CA THR A 108 8.00 16.32 12.08
C THR A 108 7.49 15.50 13.29
N GLY A 109 6.28 15.81 13.77
CA GLY A 109 5.64 15.05 14.85
C GLY A 109 5.52 13.56 14.53
N LEU A 110 5.00 13.23 13.35
CA LEU A 110 4.84 11.84 12.89
C LEU A 110 6.19 11.15 12.62
N LEU A 111 7.16 11.85 12.03
CA LEU A 111 8.49 11.29 11.81
C LEU A 111 9.20 10.94 13.12
N ARG A 112 9.00 11.74 14.18
CA ARG A 112 9.53 11.41 15.52
C ARG A 112 8.90 10.14 16.08
N GLN A 113 7.60 9.94 15.89
CA GLN A 113 6.92 8.70 16.31
C GLN A 113 7.47 7.49 15.55
N ILE A 114 7.63 7.58 14.23
CA ILE A 114 8.23 6.52 13.41
C ILE A 114 9.65 6.23 13.86
N ARG A 115 10.46 7.26 14.16
CA ARG A 115 11.81 7.07 14.67
C ARG A 115 11.79 6.31 16.01
N GLN A 116 10.89 6.67 16.93
CA GLN A 116 10.78 5.96 18.21
C GLN A 116 10.37 4.49 18.03
N ASP A 117 9.44 4.21 17.12
CA ASP A 117 9.06 2.83 16.77
C ASP A 117 10.24 2.07 16.17
N LEU A 118 11.04 2.73 15.30
CA LEU A 118 12.22 2.16 14.68
C LEU A 118 13.34 1.89 15.73
N ASP A 119 13.59 2.83 16.62
CA ASP A 119 14.56 2.66 17.72
C ASP A 119 14.15 1.48 18.62
N THR A 120 12.87 1.34 18.93
CA THR A 120 12.33 0.20 19.71
C THR A 120 12.51 -1.13 18.96
N LEU A 121 12.25 -1.15 17.66
CA LEU A 121 12.42 -2.34 16.83
C LEU A 121 13.90 -2.75 16.74
N ILE A 122 14.79 -1.80 16.52
CA ILE A 122 16.24 -2.03 16.45
C ILE A 122 16.72 -2.63 17.78
N ALA A 123 16.40 -2.00 18.91
CA ALA A 123 16.80 -2.49 20.24
C ALA A 123 16.26 -3.90 20.53
N GLY A 124 15.09 -4.26 19.98
CA GLY A 124 14.53 -5.60 20.11
C GLY A 124 15.26 -6.65 19.26
N ILE A 125 15.76 -6.25 18.07
CA ILE A 125 16.40 -7.18 17.12
C ILE A 125 17.91 -7.31 17.38
N GLU A 126 18.59 -6.23 17.77
CA GLU A 126 20.06 -6.22 18.00
C GLU A 126 20.59 -7.40 18.81
N PRO A 127 19.94 -7.84 19.92
CA PRO A 127 20.42 -9.00 20.66
C PRO A 127 20.45 -10.31 19.87
N ALA A 128 19.64 -10.41 18.80
CA ALA A 128 19.62 -11.55 17.91
C ALA A 128 20.73 -11.50 16.85
N ALA A 129 21.34 -10.33 16.62
CA ALA A 129 22.39 -10.10 15.63
C ALA A 129 23.82 -10.39 16.17
N VAL A 130 23.96 -10.69 17.47
CA VAL A 130 25.26 -10.76 18.17
C VAL A 130 26.00 -12.09 17.96
N ASP A 131 25.49 -13.03 17.14
CA ASP A 131 26.28 -14.21 16.77
C ASP A 131 27.03 -13.95 15.44
N PRO A 132 28.33 -13.54 15.48
CA PRO A 132 29.11 -13.26 14.28
C PRO A 132 29.38 -14.51 13.43
N ALA A 133 29.12 -15.70 13.94
CA ALA A 133 29.20 -16.96 13.18
C ALA A 133 27.94 -17.24 12.36
N GLY A 134 26.87 -16.46 12.61
CA GLY A 134 25.55 -16.76 12.03
C GLY A 134 24.94 -18.07 12.52
N PRO A 135 23.68 -18.35 12.21
CA PRO A 135 23.11 -19.65 12.49
C PRO A 135 23.82 -20.68 11.61
N ASP A 136 24.48 -21.65 12.23
CA ASP A 136 25.04 -22.80 11.51
C ASP A 136 23.89 -23.70 11.01
N TYR A 137 23.42 -23.42 9.81
CA TYR A 137 22.38 -24.22 9.13
C TYR A 137 22.84 -25.63 8.76
N THR A 138 24.14 -25.95 8.92
CA THR A 138 24.69 -27.25 8.55
C THR A 138 24.70 -28.25 9.72
N ALA A 139 24.48 -27.78 10.95
CA ALA A 139 24.44 -28.64 12.12
C ALA A 139 23.05 -29.27 12.30
N PRO A 140 22.90 -30.60 12.17
CA PRO A 140 21.63 -31.26 12.38
C PRO A 140 21.15 -31.10 13.83
N GLY A 141 19.96 -30.52 14.01
CA GLY A 141 19.29 -30.43 15.31
C GLY A 141 19.45 -29.10 16.06
N ARG A 142 20.19 -28.14 15.54
CA ARG A 142 20.24 -26.78 16.13
C ARG A 142 19.18 -25.89 15.48
N ALA A 143 17.95 -25.94 15.97
CA ALA A 143 17.01 -24.86 15.73
C ALA A 143 17.67 -23.57 16.20
N ALA A 144 17.82 -22.57 15.32
CA ALA A 144 18.29 -21.25 15.69
C ALA A 144 17.41 -20.79 16.87
N THR A 145 18.00 -20.57 18.02
CA THR A 145 17.26 -20.09 19.19
C THR A 145 16.91 -18.63 18.88
N ILE A 146 15.75 -18.42 18.29
CA ILE A 146 15.25 -17.07 18.00
C ILE A 146 15.10 -16.37 19.35
N ALA A 147 15.84 -15.27 19.56
CA ALA A 147 15.76 -14.50 20.78
C ALA A 147 14.29 -14.08 21.02
N PRO A 148 13.65 -14.48 22.12
CA PRO A 148 12.22 -14.24 22.34
C PRO A 148 11.85 -12.76 22.28
N GLY A 149 12.75 -11.86 22.67
CA GLY A 149 12.58 -10.41 22.58
C GLY A 149 12.48 -9.91 21.15
N ALA A 150 13.29 -10.46 20.23
CA ALA A 150 13.28 -10.08 18.81
C ALA A 150 11.94 -10.43 18.14
N VAL A 151 11.43 -11.65 18.40
CA VAL A 151 10.11 -12.06 17.90
C VAL A 151 9.02 -11.14 18.43
N GLY A 152 9.06 -10.81 19.73
CA GLY A 152 8.10 -9.91 20.37
C GLY A 152 8.08 -8.51 19.72
N ALA A 153 9.26 -7.91 19.49
CA ALA A 153 9.40 -6.59 18.87
C ALA A 153 8.84 -6.57 17.44
N VAL A 154 9.20 -7.57 16.62
CA VAL A 154 8.69 -7.69 15.25
C VAL A 154 7.18 -7.92 15.24
N THR A 155 6.67 -8.83 16.07
CA THR A 155 5.23 -9.12 16.16
C THR A 155 4.45 -7.88 16.58
N ALA A 156 4.94 -7.09 17.52
CA ALA A 156 4.27 -5.88 17.99
C ALA A 156 4.10 -4.85 16.88
N ILE A 157 5.18 -4.54 16.13
CA ILE A 157 5.09 -3.56 15.05
C ILE A 157 4.22 -4.05 13.88
N MET A 158 4.32 -5.34 13.52
CA MET A 158 3.49 -5.94 12.48
C MET A 158 1.99 -5.91 12.85
N THR A 159 1.67 -6.23 14.11
CA THR A 159 0.28 -6.18 14.61
C THR A 159 -0.29 -4.76 14.56
N ARG A 160 0.49 -3.75 14.98
CA ARG A 160 0.10 -2.33 14.90
C ARG A 160 -0.07 -1.89 13.45
N GLY A 161 0.84 -2.31 12.57
CA GLY A 161 0.76 -2.04 11.13
C GLY A 161 -0.53 -2.62 10.51
N ASN A 162 -0.85 -3.87 10.82
CA ASN A 162 -2.07 -4.52 10.36
C ASN A 162 -3.32 -3.79 10.85
N ALA A 163 -3.34 -3.38 12.13
CA ALA A 163 -4.44 -2.62 12.69
C ALA A 163 -4.60 -1.24 12.00
N GLY A 164 -3.49 -0.55 11.71
CA GLY A 164 -3.50 0.70 10.96
C GLY A 164 -4.00 0.53 9.54
N ARG A 165 -3.51 -0.48 8.82
CA ARG A 165 -3.93 -0.83 7.46
C ARG A 165 -5.44 -1.13 7.40
N ALA A 166 -5.97 -1.84 8.40
CA ALA A 166 -7.38 -2.19 8.49
C ALA A 166 -8.32 -0.97 8.68
N ARG A 167 -7.78 0.21 9.02
CA ARG A 167 -8.57 1.45 9.13
C ARG A 167 -8.71 2.22 7.82
N ILE A 168 -7.95 1.87 6.79
CA ILE A 168 -8.06 2.52 5.48
C ILE A 168 -9.38 2.09 4.84
N PRO A 169 -10.30 3.03 4.53
CA PRO A 169 -11.57 2.69 3.91
C PRO A 169 -11.37 1.96 2.58
N GLY A 170 -12.24 0.99 2.29
CA GLY A 170 -12.27 0.31 1.00
C GLY A 170 -12.76 1.24 -0.13
N LYS A 171 -12.69 0.75 -1.36
CA LYS A 171 -13.01 1.47 -2.61
C LYS A 171 -14.34 2.22 -2.61
N HIS A 172 -15.31 1.78 -1.82
CA HIS A 172 -16.64 2.36 -1.72
C HIS A 172 -16.89 3.14 -0.41
N GLY A 173 -15.82 3.53 0.31
CA GLY A 173 -15.93 4.28 1.57
C GLY A 173 -16.53 3.50 2.74
N GLY A 174 -16.83 2.21 2.55
CA GLY A 174 -17.32 1.31 3.59
C GLY A 174 -16.22 0.81 4.52
N ALA A 175 -16.61 0.08 5.60
CA ALA A 175 -15.67 -0.61 6.46
C ALA A 175 -14.73 -1.51 5.63
N PRO A 176 -13.44 -1.66 6.02
CA PRO A 176 -12.50 -2.51 5.31
C PRO A 176 -13.07 -3.92 5.19
N SER A 177 -13.44 -4.33 3.99
CA SER A 177 -13.87 -5.69 3.73
C SER A 177 -12.64 -6.58 3.60
N ARG A 178 -12.64 -7.73 4.25
CA ARG A 178 -11.64 -8.77 3.97
C ARG A 178 -11.99 -9.36 2.62
N TYR A 179 -11.26 -8.96 1.58
CA TYR A 179 -11.41 -9.56 0.26
C TYR A 179 -10.74 -10.94 0.24
N ALA A 180 -11.33 -11.88 -0.48
CA ALA A 180 -10.68 -13.13 -0.83
C ALA A 180 -9.79 -12.90 -2.06
N GLN A 181 -8.61 -13.49 -2.08
CA GLN A 181 -7.70 -13.43 -3.22
C GLN A 181 -7.83 -14.68 -4.08
N VAL A 182 -8.10 -14.48 -5.36
CA VAL A 182 -8.04 -15.53 -6.38
C VAL A 182 -6.76 -15.28 -7.19
N GLN A 183 -5.88 -16.28 -7.21
CA GLN A 183 -4.56 -16.20 -7.84
C GLN A 183 -4.59 -16.94 -9.17
N VAL A 184 -4.15 -16.27 -10.24
CA VAL A 184 -4.21 -16.82 -11.60
C VAL A 184 -2.88 -16.60 -12.30
N LEU A 185 -2.31 -17.64 -12.88
CA LEU A 185 -1.15 -17.52 -13.76
C LEU A 185 -1.59 -17.01 -15.12
N VAL A 186 -1.05 -15.86 -15.52
CA VAL A 186 -1.34 -15.18 -16.78
C VAL A 186 -0.11 -15.26 -17.67
N PRO A 187 -0.18 -15.84 -18.87
CA PRO A 187 0.91 -15.82 -19.83
C PRO A 187 1.38 -14.40 -20.13
N ASP A 188 2.69 -14.19 -20.21
CA ASP A 188 3.27 -12.89 -20.59
C ASP A 188 3.20 -12.72 -22.10
N SER A 189 2.00 -12.49 -22.60
CA SER A 189 1.72 -12.23 -24.01
C SER A 189 0.58 -11.21 -24.19
N SER A 190 0.64 -10.53 -25.32
CA SER A 190 -0.32 -9.46 -25.62
C SER A 190 -1.75 -9.97 -25.64
N GLY A 191 -2.65 -9.27 -24.91
CA GLY A 191 -4.08 -9.57 -24.85
C GLY A 191 -4.50 -10.51 -23.72
N GLU A 192 -3.60 -11.25 -23.08
CA GLU A 192 -3.95 -12.21 -22.04
C GLU A 192 -4.60 -11.57 -20.81
N LEU A 193 -4.11 -10.41 -20.37
CA LEU A 193 -4.78 -9.66 -19.30
C LEU A 193 -6.19 -9.21 -19.70
N GLY A 194 -6.36 -8.74 -20.95
CA GLY A 194 -7.67 -8.37 -21.47
C GLY A 194 -8.62 -9.57 -21.46
N ARG A 195 -8.15 -10.74 -21.90
CA ARG A 195 -8.91 -12.00 -21.87
C ARG A 195 -9.30 -12.37 -20.43
N LEU A 196 -8.38 -12.26 -19.47
CA LEU A 196 -8.69 -12.52 -18.06
C LEU A 196 -9.82 -11.62 -17.54
N PHE A 197 -9.75 -10.32 -17.81
CA PHE A 197 -10.79 -9.39 -17.34
C PHE A 197 -12.16 -9.65 -17.99
N VAL A 198 -12.20 -10.02 -19.28
CA VAL A 198 -13.45 -10.44 -19.96
C VAL A 198 -14.01 -11.68 -19.27
N ASP A 199 -13.17 -12.68 -18.99
CA ASP A 199 -13.59 -13.94 -18.38
C ASP A 199 -14.09 -13.75 -16.93
N VAL A 200 -13.50 -12.82 -16.16
CA VAL A 200 -13.99 -12.42 -14.84
C VAL A 200 -15.34 -11.71 -14.95
N GLY A 201 -15.51 -10.83 -15.96
CA GLY A 201 -16.76 -10.16 -16.24
C GLY A 201 -17.89 -11.14 -16.59
N ASP A 202 -17.59 -12.15 -17.41
CA ASP A 202 -18.54 -13.23 -17.77
C ASP A 202 -18.97 -14.03 -16.54
N ALA A 203 -18.06 -14.24 -15.57
CA ALA A 203 -18.38 -14.87 -14.28
C ALA A 203 -19.26 -13.99 -13.37
N ARG A 204 -19.56 -12.73 -13.79
CA ARG A 204 -20.30 -11.72 -13.02
C ARG A 204 -19.71 -11.48 -11.64
N VAL A 205 -18.39 -11.39 -11.57
CA VAL A 205 -17.64 -11.09 -10.35
C VAL A 205 -17.01 -9.71 -10.49
N ASN A 206 -17.24 -8.85 -9.49
CA ASN A 206 -16.59 -7.55 -9.41
C ASN A 206 -15.18 -7.72 -8.83
N ILE A 207 -14.19 -7.07 -9.46
CA ILE A 207 -12.82 -6.99 -8.95
C ILE A 207 -12.74 -5.75 -8.05
N GLU A 208 -12.42 -5.98 -6.78
CA GLU A 208 -12.26 -4.91 -5.79
C GLU A 208 -10.85 -4.33 -5.82
N ASP A 209 -9.84 -5.19 -6.04
CA ASP A 209 -8.45 -4.81 -6.21
C ASP A 209 -7.73 -5.80 -7.12
N PHE A 210 -6.67 -5.36 -7.78
CA PHE A 210 -5.90 -6.16 -8.72
C PHE A 210 -4.41 -5.87 -8.57
N ALA A 211 -3.61 -6.93 -8.49
CA ALA A 211 -2.17 -6.84 -8.61
C ALA A 211 -1.65 -7.88 -9.60
N LEU A 212 -0.56 -7.55 -10.30
CA LEU A 212 0.13 -8.47 -11.20
C LEU A 212 1.59 -8.55 -10.78
N GLU A 213 2.01 -9.73 -10.38
CA GLU A 213 3.38 -10.00 -9.97
C GLU A 213 4.15 -10.67 -11.11
N HIS A 214 5.30 -10.12 -11.45
CA HIS A 214 6.22 -10.71 -12.41
C HIS A 214 7.53 -11.08 -11.73
N SER A 215 7.98 -12.31 -11.92
CA SER A 215 9.31 -12.71 -11.54
C SER A 215 10.26 -12.60 -12.74
N PRO A 216 11.50 -12.08 -12.58
CA PRO A 216 12.47 -11.98 -13.67
C PRO A 216 12.69 -13.32 -14.36
N GLY A 217 12.61 -13.33 -15.69
CA GLY A 217 12.84 -14.54 -16.51
C GLY A 217 11.67 -15.51 -16.60
N GLN A 218 10.53 -15.26 -16.01
CA GLN A 218 9.32 -16.07 -16.17
C GLN A 218 8.45 -15.57 -17.33
N ARG A 219 7.86 -16.52 -18.08
CA ARG A 219 6.95 -16.24 -19.19
C ARG A 219 5.48 -16.12 -18.76
N ALA A 220 5.23 -15.95 -17.47
CA ALA A 220 3.91 -15.76 -16.91
C ALA A 220 3.98 -14.84 -15.70
N GLY A 221 2.98 -13.99 -15.53
CA GLY A 221 2.73 -13.21 -14.31
C GLY A 221 1.72 -13.92 -13.41
N LEU A 222 1.77 -13.65 -12.11
CA LEU A 222 0.76 -14.06 -11.16
C LEU A 222 -0.21 -12.89 -10.94
N ALA A 223 -1.44 -13.03 -11.46
CA ALA A 223 -2.52 -12.08 -11.20
C ALA A 223 -3.18 -12.41 -9.86
N LEU A 224 -3.28 -11.41 -8.99
CA LEU A 224 -4.00 -11.47 -7.71
C LEU A 224 -5.29 -10.65 -7.84
N LEU A 225 -6.41 -11.34 -7.89
CA LEU A 225 -7.75 -10.76 -7.99
C LEU A 225 -8.38 -10.72 -6.61
N SER A 226 -8.54 -9.54 -6.03
CA SER A 226 -9.27 -9.35 -4.78
C SER A 226 -10.76 -9.23 -5.08
N VAL A 227 -11.56 -10.14 -4.51
CA VAL A 227 -13.01 -10.20 -4.73
C VAL A 227 -13.75 -10.36 -3.40
N LEU A 228 -15.06 -10.14 -3.39
CA LEU A 228 -15.86 -10.43 -2.19
C LEU A 228 -15.75 -11.93 -1.84
N PRO A 229 -15.63 -12.31 -0.55
CA PRO A 229 -15.39 -13.70 -0.13
C PRO A 229 -16.40 -14.69 -0.72
N GLY A 230 -17.69 -14.31 -0.77
CA GLY A 230 -18.74 -15.15 -1.36
C GLY A 230 -18.65 -15.36 -2.88
N ALA A 231 -17.79 -14.59 -3.57
CA ALA A 231 -17.60 -14.69 -5.02
C ALA A 231 -16.36 -15.52 -5.42
N ALA A 232 -15.41 -15.72 -4.50
CA ALA A 232 -14.10 -16.31 -4.80
C ALA A 232 -14.23 -17.71 -5.42
N GLN A 233 -14.93 -18.63 -4.75
CA GLN A 233 -15.07 -20.01 -5.24
C GLN A 233 -15.78 -20.09 -6.59
N ARG A 234 -16.76 -19.20 -6.84
CA ARG A 234 -17.44 -19.12 -8.15
C ARG A 234 -16.48 -18.64 -9.23
N LEU A 235 -15.64 -17.65 -8.91
CA LEU A 235 -14.63 -17.13 -9.84
C LEU A 235 -13.58 -18.18 -10.17
N GLU A 236 -13.02 -18.86 -9.16
CA GLU A 236 -12.05 -19.94 -9.37
C GLU A 236 -12.56 -21.02 -10.33
N LYS A 237 -13.79 -21.51 -10.09
CA LYS A 237 -14.41 -22.52 -10.95
C LYS A 237 -14.65 -22.01 -12.38
N ALA A 238 -15.07 -20.75 -12.53
CA ALA A 238 -15.31 -20.17 -13.84
C ALA A 238 -14.01 -19.99 -14.64
N LEU A 239 -12.94 -19.57 -13.98
CA LEU A 239 -11.63 -19.41 -14.62
C LEU A 239 -10.99 -20.77 -14.94
N ASP A 240 -11.05 -21.76 -14.05
CA ASP A 240 -10.62 -23.12 -14.33
C ASP A 240 -11.34 -23.71 -15.60
N ALA A 241 -12.68 -23.52 -15.69
CA ALA A 241 -13.47 -23.99 -16.82
C ALA A 241 -13.09 -23.31 -18.16
N LYS A 242 -12.53 -22.10 -18.11
CA LYS A 242 -12.02 -21.35 -19.27
C LYS A 242 -10.53 -21.61 -19.55
N GLY A 243 -9.92 -22.56 -18.83
CA GLY A 243 -8.55 -23.01 -19.05
C GLY A 243 -7.49 -22.14 -18.35
N TRP A 244 -7.89 -21.26 -17.43
CA TRP A 244 -6.93 -20.53 -16.61
C TRP A 244 -6.32 -21.44 -15.53
N ARG A 245 -5.02 -21.23 -15.28
CA ARG A 245 -4.33 -21.92 -14.18
C ARG A 245 -4.52 -21.13 -12.88
N VAL A 246 -5.53 -21.53 -12.10
CA VAL A 246 -5.79 -20.96 -10.77
C VAL A 246 -4.84 -21.61 -9.76
N VAL A 247 -4.12 -20.79 -8.99
CA VAL A 247 -3.24 -21.23 -7.90
C VAL A 247 -4.08 -21.32 -6.63
N ARG A 248 -4.22 -22.52 -6.10
CA ARG A 248 -4.95 -22.77 -4.83
C ARG A 248 -3.95 -22.72 -3.68
N SER A 249 -4.25 -21.88 -2.68
CA SER A 249 -3.51 -21.78 -1.41
C SER A 249 -3.86 -22.91 -0.45
#